data_8966fd3aefaa3bceef4a0d3075526862
#
_entry.id   8966fd3aefaa3bceef4a0d3075526862
#
_cell.length_a   1.000
_cell.length_b   1.000
_cell.length_c   1.000
_cell.angle_alpha   90.00
_cell.angle_beta   90.00
_cell.angle_gamma   90.00
#
_symmetry.space_group_name_H-M   'P 1'
#
loop_
_entity.id
_entity.type
_entity.pdbx_description
1 polymer ?
#
loop_
_entity_poly.entity_id
_entity_poly.type
_entity_poly.pdbx_seq_one_letter_code
_entity_poly.pdbx_strand_id
1 'polypeptide(L)'
;MNTTYVPYLDCGCVEWTRDKEIVGLAKAKESGLKMAKKCGRDTFYLAECHQWFPNVSSVSKEFIATIEEQARDELCDTKVVKMITSKEREELDAGMNRLALQWLLRNGRMPDGVRLIRELEYKVKSNGRPVLVGSEEFD
;
A
#
# COMPACT_ATOMS: atom_id res chain seq x y z
N MET A 1 5.26 -9.37 -0.69
CA MET A 1 5.12 -7.94 -0.39
C MET A 1 5.97 -7.59 0.81
N ASN A 2 6.83 -6.61 0.65
CA ASN A 2 7.70 -6.19 1.74
C ASN A 2 7.07 -5.01 2.48
N THR A 3 6.80 -5.23 3.77
CA THR A 3 6.41 -4.15 4.65
C THR A 3 7.68 -3.53 5.22
N THR A 4 7.77 -2.21 5.15
CA THR A 4 8.86 -1.45 5.74
C THR A 4 8.32 -0.46 6.76
N TYR A 5 9.21 0.10 7.56
CA TYR A 5 8.84 1.04 8.62
C TYR A 5 9.79 2.23 8.60
N VAL A 6 9.24 3.42 8.84
CA VAL A 6 10.04 4.64 8.97
C VAL A 6 9.87 5.19 10.38
N PRO A 7 10.94 5.24 11.19
CA PRO A 7 10.86 5.81 12.54
C PRO A 7 10.90 7.33 12.53
N TYR A 8 10.16 7.96 13.43
CA TYR A 8 10.13 9.40 13.61
C TYR A 8 9.64 9.74 15.01
N LEU A 9 9.76 11.03 15.41
CA LEU A 9 9.53 11.44 16.80
C LEU A 9 8.27 12.25 17.04
N ASP A 10 7.72 12.88 16.02
CA ASP A 10 6.57 13.78 16.17
C ASP A 10 5.34 13.20 15.45
N CYS A 11 4.24 13.06 16.18
CA CYS A 11 2.99 12.51 15.68
C CYS A 11 2.56 13.15 14.36
N GLY A 12 2.25 12.34 13.37
CA GLY A 12 1.78 12.79 12.07
C GLY A 12 2.82 13.45 11.17
N CYS A 13 4.07 13.55 11.62
CA CYS A 13 5.14 14.26 10.91
C CYS A 13 6.13 13.33 10.23
N VAL A 14 5.66 12.24 9.65
CA VAL A 14 6.54 11.31 8.92
C VAL A 14 7.03 11.95 7.61
N GLU A 15 8.34 11.89 7.40
CA GLU A 15 8.97 12.25 6.13
C GLU A 15 9.55 10.98 5.52
N TRP A 16 8.89 10.48 4.51
CA TRP A 16 9.37 9.28 3.84
C TRP A 16 10.49 9.62 2.85
N THR A 17 11.59 8.91 2.98
CA THR A 17 12.60 8.78 1.93
C THR A 17 13.03 7.31 1.90
N ARG A 18 13.50 6.85 0.77
CA ARG A 18 13.84 5.43 0.60
C ARG A 18 14.91 4.96 1.59
N ASP A 19 15.86 5.80 1.90
CA ASP A 19 16.94 5.49 2.84
C ASP A 19 16.50 5.37 4.31
N LYS A 20 15.31 5.92 4.64
CA LYS A 20 14.75 5.82 5.99
C LYS A 20 13.95 4.54 6.23
N GLU A 21 13.62 3.80 5.17
CA GLU A 21 12.86 2.56 5.29
C GLU A 21 13.67 1.47 5.96
N ILE A 22 13.05 0.79 6.93
CA ILE A 22 13.66 -0.31 7.65
C ILE A 22 12.81 -1.56 7.44
N VAL A 23 13.44 -2.63 6.99
CA VAL A 23 12.79 -3.94 6.83
C VAL A 23 12.81 -4.66 8.18
N GLY A 24 11.65 -5.05 8.65
CA GLY A 24 11.48 -5.77 9.90
C GLY A 24 11.12 -4.87 11.08
N LEU A 25 10.05 -5.26 11.77
CA LEU A 25 9.51 -4.49 12.89
C LEU A 25 10.51 -4.39 14.06
N ALA A 26 11.22 -5.45 14.37
CA ALA A 26 12.19 -5.46 15.48
C ALA A 26 13.30 -4.45 15.27
N LYS A 27 13.87 -4.40 14.06
CA LYS A 27 14.93 -3.43 13.72
C LYS A 27 14.40 -2.00 13.72
N ALA A 28 13.18 -1.81 13.24
CA ALA A 28 12.54 -0.49 13.23
C ALA A 28 12.29 0.02 14.66
N LYS A 29 11.83 -0.84 15.56
CA LYS A 29 11.67 -0.49 16.97
C LYS A 29 13.00 -0.11 17.62
N GLU A 30 14.06 -0.85 17.34
CA GLU A 30 15.42 -0.52 17.81
C GLU A 30 15.85 0.86 17.34
N SER A 31 15.67 1.14 16.06
CA SER A 31 16.03 2.43 15.47
C SER A 31 15.24 3.58 16.09
N GLY A 32 13.92 3.40 16.26
CA GLY A 32 13.05 4.39 16.90
C GLY A 32 13.45 4.63 18.36
N LEU A 33 13.79 3.57 19.08
CA LEU A 33 14.25 3.65 20.46
C LEU A 33 15.55 4.44 20.59
N LYS A 34 16.53 4.18 19.72
CA LYS A 34 17.79 4.93 19.67
C LYS A 34 17.55 6.41 19.38
N MET A 35 16.68 6.69 18.43
CA MET A 35 16.30 8.05 18.06
C MET A 35 15.68 8.80 19.24
N ALA A 36 14.73 8.15 19.94
CA ALA A 36 14.07 8.73 21.11
C ALA A 36 15.06 9.01 22.24
N LYS A 37 15.93 8.05 22.54
CA LYS A 37 16.96 8.21 23.59
C LYS A 37 17.93 9.34 23.27
N LYS A 38 18.37 9.44 22.01
CA LYS A 38 19.27 10.48 21.55
C LYS A 38 18.67 11.87 21.73
N CYS A 39 17.37 11.99 21.53
CA CYS A 39 16.64 13.27 21.63
C CYS A 39 15.99 13.50 23.01
N GLY A 40 16.24 12.61 23.98
CA GLY A 40 15.68 12.74 25.33
C GLY A 40 14.16 12.58 25.38
N ARG A 41 13.59 11.78 24.48
CA ARG A 41 12.15 11.53 24.42
C ARG A 41 11.80 10.12 24.89
N ASP A 42 10.59 9.98 25.42
CA ASP A 42 10.05 8.70 25.87
C ASP A 42 9.03 8.09 24.90
N THR A 43 8.81 8.75 23.78
CA THR A 43 7.85 8.32 22.75
C THR A 43 8.49 8.40 21.38
N PHE A 44 8.20 7.43 20.53
CA PHE A 44 8.53 7.48 19.11
C PHE A 44 7.42 6.82 18.29
N TYR A 45 7.48 7.02 16.98
CA TYR A 45 6.49 6.52 16.06
C TYR A 45 7.15 5.73 14.93
N LEU A 46 6.43 4.75 14.41
CA LEU A 46 6.81 4.04 13.18
C LEU A 46 5.67 4.18 12.18
N ALA A 47 5.99 4.64 10.97
CA ALA A 47 5.05 4.59 9.86
C ALA A 47 5.20 3.24 9.16
N GLU A 48 4.14 2.45 9.12
CA GLU A 48 4.10 1.21 8.36
C GLU A 48 3.89 1.55 6.89
N CYS A 49 4.80 1.11 6.04
CA CYS A 49 4.83 1.42 4.61
C CYS A 49 4.71 0.15 3.79
N HIS A 50 3.85 0.19 2.77
CA HIS A 50 3.71 -0.90 1.82
C HIS A 50 4.11 -0.40 0.44
N GLN A 51 4.72 -1.27 -0.34
CA GLN A 51 5.02 -0.97 -1.73
C GLN A 51 3.72 -0.65 -2.47
N TRP A 52 3.75 0.42 -3.26
CA TRP A 52 2.60 0.79 -4.08
C TRP A 52 2.50 -0.13 -5.30
N PHE A 53 1.28 -0.56 -5.60
CA PHE A 53 0.94 -1.30 -6.81
C PHE A 53 -0.25 -0.63 -7.49
N PRO A 54 -0.32 -0.64 -8.82
CA PRO A 54 -1.48 -0.10 -9.51
C PRO A 54 -2.74 -0.91 -9.20
N ASN A 55 -3.87 -0.24 -9.07
CA ASN A 55 -5.17 -0.86 -8.93
C ASN A 55 -6.11 -0.26 -9.97
N VAL A 56 -6.39 -1.01 -11.03
CA VAL A 56 -7.25 -0.60 -12.13
C VAL A 56 -8.56 -1.37 -12.15
N SER A 57 -8.95 -1.96 -11.03
CA SER A 57 -10.18 -2.75 -10.93
C SER A 57 -11.44 -1.98 -11.32
N SER A 58 -11.47 -0.66 -11.06
CA SER A 58 -12.60 0.18 -11.46
C SER A 58 -12.77 0.25 -12.98
N VAL A 59 -11.71 0.04 -13.75
CA VAL A 59 -11.72 0.09 -15.22
C VAL A 59 -12.39 -1.17 -15.80
N SER A 60 -12.43 -2.27 -15.06
CA SER A 60 -13.03 -3.51 -15.55
C SER A 60 -14.51 -3.36 -15.94
N LYS A 61 -15.24 -2.51 -15.23
CA LYS A 61 -16.64 -2.19 -15.56
C LYS A 61 -16.76 -1.56 -16.93
N GLU A 62 -15.91 -0.58 -17.22
CA GLU A 62 -15.91 0.12 -18.51
C GLU A 62 -15.45 -0.82 -19.62
N PHE A 63 -14.45 -1.66 -19.32
CA PHE A 63 -13.95 -2.67 -20.25
C PHE A 63 -15.09 -3.62 -20.68
N ILE A 64 -15.83 -4.15 -19.72
CA ILE A 64 -16.98 -5.04 -19.97
C ILE A 64 -18.09 -4.30 -20.72
N ALA A 65 -18.40 -3.08 -20.31
CA ALA A 65 -19.44 -2.26 -20.95
C ALA A 65 -19.08 -1.96 -22.41
N THR A 66 -17.81 -1.70 -22.70
CA THR A 66 -17.32 -1.46 -24.06
C THR A 66 -17.50 -2.70 -24.94
N ILE A 67 -17.15 -3.87 -24.43
CA ILE A 67 -17.33 -5.14 -25.15
C ILE A 67 -18.83 -5.39 -25.40
N GLU A 68 -19.66 -5.16 -24.40
CA GLU A 68 -21.12 -5.33 -24.53
C GLU A 68 -21.70 -4.41 -25.60
N GLU A 69 -21.28 -3.16 -25.62
CA GLU A 69 -21.73 -2.18 -26.62
C GLU A 69 -21.31 -2.58 -28.02
N GLN A 70 -20.07 -3.00 -28.21
CA GLN A 70 -19.56 -3.48 -29.50
C GLN A 70 -20.33 -4.70 -29.98
N ALA A 71 -20.55 -5.66 -29.11
CA ALA A 71 -21.29 -6.88 -29.46
C ALA A 71 -22.74 -6.58 -29.86
N ARG A 72 -23.37 -5.64 -29.15
CA ARG A 72 -24.72 -5.19 -29.46
C ARG A 72 -24.79 -4.49 -30.82
N ASP A 73 -23.86 -3.58 -31.09
CA ASP A 73 -23.85 -2.77 -32.30
C ASP A 73 -23.45 -3.57 -33.53
N GLU A 74 -22.44 -4.42 -33.40
CA GLU A 74 -21.87 -5.17 -34.53
C GLU A 74 -22.54 -6.52 -34.76
N LEU A 75 -22.99 -7.20 -33.72
CA LEU A 75 -23.49 -8.58 -33.79
C LEU A 75 -24.93 -8.74 -33.34
N CYS A 76 -25.53 -7.70 -32.75
CA CYS A 76 -26.82 -7.75 -32.09
C CYS A 76 -26.89 -8.83 -31.00
N ASP A 77 -25.74 -9.16 -30.40
CA ASP A 77 -25.60 -10.20 -29.39
C ASP A 77 -25.00 -9.63 -28.12
N THR A 78 -25.70 -9.81 -27.00
CA THR A 78 -25.26 -9.36 -25.68
C THR A 78 -25.00 -10.54 -24.72
N LYS A 79 -25.14 -11.77 -25.19
CA LYS A 79 -25.02 -12.96 -24.34
C LYS A 79 -23.65 -13.16 -23.76
N VAL A 80 -22.61 -12.68 -24.46
CA VAL A 80 -21.20 -12.85 -24.06
C VAL A 80 -20.90 -12.23 -22.69
N VAL A 81 -21.60 -11.14 -22.33
CA VAL A 81 -21.31 -10.41 -21.08
C VAL A 81 -22.46 -10.45 -20.06
N LYS A 82 -23.63 -10.97 -20.44
CA LYS A 82 -24.83 -10.96 -19.59
C LYS A 82 -24.74 -11.83 -18.33
N MET A 83 -23.91 -12.85 -18.35
CA MET A 83 -23.82 -13.86 -17.30
C MET A 83 -22.47 -13.91 -16.64
N ILE A 84 -21.76 -12.79 -16.61
CA ILE A 84 -20.44 -12.72 -15.97
C ILE A 84 -20.59 -12.98 -14.47
N THR A 85 -19.89 -13.99 -13.97
CA THR A 85 -19.89 -14.35 -12.57
C THR A 85 -18.91 -13.45 -11.78
N SER A 86 -19.06 -13.42 -10.45
CA SER A 86 -18.13 -12.71 -9.57
C SER A 86 -16.72 -13.23 -9.72
N LYS A 87 -16.56 -14.54 -9.89
CA LYS A 87 -15.24 -15.17 -10.08
C LYS A 87 -14.59 -14.72 -11.38
N GLU A 88 -15.33 -14.69 -12.46
CA GLU A 88 -14.84 -14.20 -13.76
C GLU A 88 -14.44 -12.73 -13.68
N ARG A 89 -15.20 -11.94 -12.94
CA ARG A 89 -14.89 -10.53 -12.70
C ARG A 89 -13.59 -10.36 -11.92
N GLU A 90 -13.41 -11.17 -10.88
CA GLU A 90 -12.18 -11.16 -10.08
C GLU A 90 -10.95 -11.55 -10.93
N GLU A 91 -11.11 -12.51 -11.81
CA GLU A 91 -10.06 -12.92 -12.76
C GLU A 91 -9.68 -11.78 -13.70
N LEU A 92 -10.69 -11.06 -14.20
CA LEU A 92 -10.45 -9.91 -15.07
C LEU A 92 -9.71 -8.80 -14.31
N ASP A 93 -10.17 -8.47 -13.10
CA ASP A 93 -9.54 -7.44 -12.26
C ASP A 93 -8.08 -7.80 -11.98
N ALA A 94 -7.80 -9.05 -11.62
CA ALA A 94 -6.44 -9.53 -11.36
C ALA A 94 -5.57 -9.45 -12.62
N GLY A 95 -6.12 -9.83 -13.77
CA GLY A 95 -5.43 -9.76 -15.06
C GLY A 95 -5.09 -8.33 -15.46
N MET A 96 -6.03 -7.41 -15.30
CA MET A 96 -5.83 -5.99 -15.60
C MET A 96 -4.80 -5.36 -14.69
N ASN A 97 -4.84 -5.65 -13.40
CA ASN A 97 -3.86 -5.15 -12.44
C ASN A 97 -2.46 -5.68 -12.75
N ARG A 98 -2.36 -6.95 -13.12
CA ARG A 98 -1.08 -7.56 -13.52
C ARG A 98 -0.54 -6.91 -14.80
N LEU A 99 -1.40 -6.68 -15.77
CA LEU A 99 -1.02 -6.03 -17.02
C LEU A 99 -0.51 -4.61 -16.77
N ALA A 100 -1.21 -3.85 -15.92
CA ALA A 100 -0.80 -2.49 -15.56
C ALA A 100 0.57 -2.48 -14.90
N LEU A 101 0.79 -3.37 -13.94
CA LEU A 101 2.08 -3.50 -13.25
C LEU A 101 3.21 -3.86 -14.22
N GLN A 102 3.00 -4.87 -15.07
CA GLN A 102 3.99 -5.30 -16.05
C GLN A 102 4.34 -4.19 -17.04
N TRP A 103 3.33 -3.46 -17.48
CA TRP A 103 3.52 -2.34 -18.40
C TRP A 103 4.37 -1.23 -17.77
N LEU A 104 4.06 -0.86 -16.53
CA LEU A 104 4.82 0.15 -15.78
C LEU A 104 6.27 -0.27 -15.59
N LEU A 105 6.50 -1.51 -15.17
CA LEU A 105 7.86 -2.04 -14.95
C LEU A 105 8.65 -2.11 -16.25
N ARG A 106 8.04 -2.59 -17.33
CA ARG A 106 8.69 -2.75 -18.62
C ARG A 106 9.15 -1.41 -19.21
N ASN A 107 8.36 -0.37 -18.99
CA ASN A 107 8.62 0.97 -19.54
C ASN A 107 9.35 1.90 -18.57
N GLY A 108 9.78 1.38 -17.42
CA GLY A 108 10.46 2.20 -16.43
C GLY A 108 9.61 3.34 -15.89
N ARG A 109 8.29 3.13 -15.83
CA ARG A 109 7.31 4.14 -15.39
C ARG A 109 6.79 3.89 -13.97
N MET A 110 7.32 2.90 -13.28
CA MET A 110 6.87 2.60 -11.92
C MET A 110 7.17 3.79 -11.01
N PRO A 111 6.15 4.34 -10.30
CA PRO A 111 6.38 5.45 -9.38
C PRO A 111 7.36 5.06 -8.27
N ASP A 112 8.21 6.00 -7.87
CA ASP A 112 9.10 5.82 -6.73
C ASP A 112 8.39 6.33 -5.48
N GLY A 113 7.98 5.42 -4.63
CA GLY A 113 7.27 5.77 -3.42
C GLY A 113 6.60 4.57 -2.77
N VAL A 114 6.04 4.82 -1.61
CA VAL A 114 5.32 3.80 -0.83
C VAL A 114 3.97 4.35 -0.41
N ARG A 115 3.07 3.45 -0.06
CA ARG A 115 1.81 3.80 0.57
C ARG A 115 2.01 3.75 2.07
N LEU A 116 1.71 4.85 2.75
CA LEU A 116 1.71 4.91 4.22
C LEU A 116 0.40 4.29 4.71
N ILE A 117 0.50 3.24 5.51
CA ILE A 117 -0.67 2.47 5.95
C ILE A 117 -1.15 2.93 7.32
N ARG A 118 -0.27 2.93 8.29
CA ARG A 118 -0.63 3.33 9.66
C ARG A 118 0.56 3.88 10.43
N GLU A 119 0.24 4.67 11.44
CA GLU A 119 1.19 5.18 12.42
C GLU A 119 1.11 4.31 13.67
N LEU A 120 2.24 3.78 14.10
CA LEU A 120 2.34 3.02 15.34
C LEU A 120 3.04 3.89 16.38
N GLU A 121 2.40 4.07 17.54
CA GLU A 121 2.94 4.86 18.64
C GLU A 121 3.54 3.94 19.70
N TYR A 122 4.80 4.19 20.06
CA TYR A 122 5.51 3.45 21.07
C TYR A 122 5.94 4.36 22.21
N LYS A 123 5.76 3.87 23.43
CA LYS A 123 6.25 4.55 24.62
C LYS A 123 7.39 3.74 25.24
N VAL A 124 8.48 4.43 25.59
CA VAL A 124 9.63 3.83 26.25
C VAL A 124 9.33 3.76 27.75
N LYS A 125 9.25 2.54 28.27
CA LYS A 125 8.99 2.30 29.69
C LYS A 125 10.25 2.51 30.55
N SER A 126 10.09 2.55 31.87
CA SER A 126 11.19 2.71 32.83
C SER A 126 12.29 1.67 32.70
N ASN A 127 11.95 0.45 32.21
CA ASN A 127 12.91 -0.61 31.94
C ASN A 127 13.68 -0.41 30.61
N GLY A 128 13.43 0.68 29.89
CA GLY A 128 14.06 0.98 28.62
C GLY A 128 13.48 0.26 27.41
N ARG A 129 12.39 -0.48 27.59
CA ARG A 129 11.74 -1.22 26.49
C ARG A 129 10.59 -0.44 25.89
N PRO A 130 10.44 -0.45 24.55
CA PRO A 130 9.30 0.19 23.89
C PRO A 130 8.05 -0.69 23.98
N VAL A 131 6.90 -0.07 24.24
CA VAL A 131 5.60 -0.72 24.29
C VAL A 131 4.65 0.00 23.33
N LEU A 132 3.95 -0.75 22.50
CA LEU A 132 2.95 -0.19 21.58
C LEU A 132 1.77 0.34 22.40
N VAL A 133 1.47 1.63 22.24
CA VAL A 133 0.38 2.29 22.96
C VAL A 133 -0.72 2.84 22.06
N GLY A 134 -0.49 2.86 20.74
CA GLY A 134 -1.50 3.33 19.80
C GLY A 134 -1.21 2.89 18.38
N SER A 135 -2.25 2.86 17.56
CA SER A 135 -2.17 2.55 16.14
C SER A 135 -3.27 3.32 15.43
N GLU A 136 -2.91 4.11 14.44
CA GLU A 136 -3.85 4.94 13.70
C GLU A 136 -3.56 4.84 12.21
N GLU A 137 -4.59 4.63 11.41
CA GLU A 137 -4.43 4.55 9.96
C GLU A 137 -4.22 5.94 9.37
N PHE A 138 -3.36 6.03 8.36
CA PHE A 138 -3.22 7.23 7.55
C PHE A 138 -4.39 7.33 6.56
N ASP A 139 -4.87 8.52 6.34
CA ASP A 139 -5.95 8.80 5.38
C ASP A 139 -5.50 8.65 3.92
#